data_8495df2e1b6646648c60ecb9c8ac5dd3
#
_entry.id   8495df2e1b6646648c60ecb9c8ac5dd3
#
_cell.length_a   1.000
_cell.length_b   1.000
_cell.length_c   1.000
_cell.angle_alpha   90.00
_cell.angle_beta   90.00
_cell.angle_gamma   90.00
#
_symmetry.space_group_name_H-M   'P 1'
#
loop_
_entity.id
_entity.type
_entity.pdbx_description
1 polymer ?
#
loop_
_entity_poly.entity_id
_entity_poly.type
_entity_poly.pdbx_seq_one_letter_code
_entity_poly.pdbx_strand_id
1 'polypeptide(L)'
;NKNAEADALSLWTESAPLKSELTSYMAAITSESSADFIPVENRIAVFDMDGTLCCETDPGYFDHKLLYHRVMEDPDYKDKASEEEKATAEECKEYFDSGSYPEDLTIKHGKAVASAFKGMTISEFYAYIDNYKNSPMESYTGMTNGEAFYKPMLQVIDYLQDNDFTVYVISGTDRIITRALCDGVIDIPLAQ
;
A
#
# COMPACT_ATOMS: atom_id res chain seq x y z
N ASN A 1 -9.37 29.79 10.34
CA ASN A 1 -8.61 28.53 10.22
C ASN A 1 -7.66 28.43 9.00
N LYS A 2 -7.28 29.57 8.39
CA LYS A 2 -6.34 29.61 7.26
C LYS A 2 -4.91 29.13 7.59
N ASN A 3 -4.55 29.04 8.87
CA ASN A 3 -3.23 28.54 9.28
C ASN A 3 -3.15 27.00 9.38
N ALA A 4 -4.29 26.32 9.51
CA ALA A 4 -4.33 24.85 9.53
C ALA A 4 -4.20 24.24 8.11
N GLU A 5 -4.77 24.89 7.10
CA GLU A 5 -4.70 24.42 5.71
C GLU A 5 -3.28 24.52 5.10
N ALA A 6 -2.51 25.56 5.48
CA ALA A 6 -1.14 25.76 4.99
C ALA A 6 -0.15 24.71 5.54
N ASP A 7 -0.48 24.09 6.69
CA ASP A 7 0.36 23.10 7.37
C ASP A 7 -0.01 21.66 6.98
N ALA A 8 -1.23 21.42 6.51
CA ALA A 8 -1.75 20.09 6.19
C ALA A 8 -0.96 19.37 5.08
N LEU A 9 -0.41 20.10 4.10
CA LEU A 9 0.39 19.58 2.99
C LEU A 9 1.84 20.08 3.06
N SER A 10 2.44 20.09 4.23
CA SER A 10 3.79 20.66 4.49
C SER A 10 4.93 19.93 3.77
N LEU A 11 4.75 18.65 3.42
CA LEU A 11 5.72 17.88 2.64
C LEU A 11 5.64 18.13 1.13
N TRP A 12 4.63 18.86 0.69
CA TRP A 12 4.52 19.31 -0.70
C TRP A 12 5.23 20.66 -0.87
N THR A 13 6.00 20.81 -1.95
CA THR A 13 6.66 22.10 -2.23
C THR A 13 5.63 23.19 -2.49
N GLU A 14 5.92 24.42 -2.07
CA GLU A 14 5.02 25.57 -2.28
C GLU A 14 4.75 25.86 -3.78
N SER A 15 5.69 25.48 -4.63
CA SER A 15 5.57 25.65 -6.09
C SER A 15 4.90 24.47 -6.79
N ALA A 16 4.46 23.43 -6.08
CA ALA A 16 3.77 22.30 -6.68
C ALA A 16 2.38 22.71 -7.18
N PRO A 17 2.10 22.66 -8.49
CA PRO A 17 0.80 23.06 -9.02
C PRO A 17 -0.36 22.30 -8.39
N LEU A 18 -0.18 20.99 -8.19
CA LEU A 18 -1.21 20.12 -7.60
C LEU A 18 -1.55 20.50 -6.16
N LYS A 19 -0.61 21.07 -5.37
CA LYS A 19 -0.90 21.57 -4.02
C LYS A 19 -1.95 22.68 -4.07
N SER A 20 -1.77 23.66 -4.94
CA SER A 20 -2.70 24.78 -5.09
C SER A 20 -4.03 24.35 -5.70
N GLU A 21 -4.01 23.40 -6.65
CA GLU A 21 -5.22 22.84 -7.26
C GLU A 21 -6.05 22.08 -6.24
N LEU A 22 -5.43 21.20 -5.44
CA LEU A 22 -6.11 20.43 -4.41
C LEU A 22 -6.73 21.34 -3.33
N THR A 23 -6.00 22.33 -2.84
CA THR A 23 -6.52 23.26 -1.83
C THR A 23 -7.64 24.15 -2.37
N SER A 24 -7.54 24.60 -3.62
CA SER A 24 -8.60 25.37 -4.29
C SER A 24 -9.85 24.53 -4.53
N TYR A 25 -9.67 23.30 -4.99
CA TYR A 25 -10.77 22.35 -5.16
C TYR A 25 -11.47 22.09 -3.81
N MET A 26 -10.69 21.80 -2.76
CA MET A 26 -11.25 21.56 -1.44
C MET A 26 -12.07 22.76 -0.94
N ALA A 27 -11.55 23.98 -1.06
CA ALA A 27 -12.25 25.18 -0.67
C ALA A 27 -13.59 25.36 -1.44
N ALA A 28 -13.62 25.00 -2.73
CA ALA A 28 -14.82 25.07 -3.54
C ALA A 28 -15.87 24.04 -3.11
N ILE A 29 -15.49 22.78 -2.94
CA ILE A 29 -16.45 21.69 -2.66
C ILE A 29 -16.96 21.65 -1.22
N THR A 30 -16.23 22.26 -0.27
CA THR A 30 -16.63 22.29 1.15
C THR A 30 -17.44 23.50 1.53
N SER A 31 -17.51 24.55 0.69
CA SER A 31 -18.29 25.75 0.95
C SER A 31 -19.74 25.59 0.52
N GLU A 32 -20.68 25.61 1.44
CA GLU A 32 -22.13 25.51 1.16
C GLU A 32 -22.66 26.58 0.20
N SER A 33 -21.97 27.72 0.08
CA SER A 33 -22.32 28.79 -0.85
C SER A 33 -21.75 28.63 -2.25
N SER A 34 -20.89 27.61 -2.46
CA SER A 34 -20.30 27.32 -3.76
C SER A 34 -21.26 26.55 -4.66
N ALA A 35 -21.18 26.79 -5.97
CA ALA A 35 -21.90 26.01 -6.97
C ALA A 35 -21.35 24.56 -7.06
N ASP A 36 -20.12 24.34 -6.61
CA ASP A 36 -19.43 23.05 -6.64
C ASP A 36 -19.53 22.30 -5.29
N PHE A 37 -20.38 22.78 -4.35
CA PHE A 37 -20.52 22.17 -3.04
C PHE A 37 -20.88 20.68 -3.12
N ILE A 38 -20.13 19.87 -2.40
CA ILE A 38 -20.38 18.42 -2.25
C ILE A 38 -20.81 18.14 -0.82
N PRO A 39 -22.03 17.63 -0.56
CA PRO A 39 -22.46 17.17 0.76
C PRO A 39 -21.50 16.09 1.32
N VAL A 40 -21.33 16.06 2.64
CA VAL A 40 -20.38 15.16 3.33
C VAL A 40 -20.57 13.70 2.93
N GLU A 41 -21.83 13.25 2.84
CA GLU A 41 -22.18 11.86 2.47
C GLU A 41 -21.75 11.46 1.05
N ASN A 42 -21.40 12.44 0.21
CA ASN A 42 -20.94 12.23 -1.17
C ASN A 42 -19.43 12.48 -1.35
N ARG A 43 -18.70 12.84 -0.27
CA ARG A 43 -17.26 13.04 -0.32
C ARG A 43 -16.55 11.70 -0.20
N ILE A 44 -16.17 11.14 -1.34
CA ILE A 44 -15.48 9.84 -1.43
C ILE A 44 -14.17 10.05 -2.19
N ALA A 45 -13.09 9.49 -1.64
CA ALA A 45 -11.80 9.41 -2.30
C ALA A 45 -11.34 7.95 -2.38
N VAL A 46 -10.73 7.57 -3.49
CA VAL A 46 -10.27 6.21 -3.74
C VAL A 46 -8.81 6.26 -4.16
N PHE A 47 -7.98 5.46 -3.52
CA PHE A 47 -6.57 5.33 -3.84
C PHE A 47 -6.23 3.91 -4.25
N ASP A 48 -5.38 3.76 -5.24
CA ASP A 48 -4.60 2.57 -5.44
C ASP A 48 -3.47 2.53 -4.40
N MET A 49 -2.90 1.35 -4.12
CA MET A 49 -1.86 1.18 -3.10
C MET A 49 -0.47 1.19 -3.72
N ASP A 50 -0.17 0.20 -4.57
CA ASP A 50 1.17 -0.01 -5.10
C ASP A 50 1.52 1.03 -6.15
N GLY A 51 2.63 1.75 -5.97
CA GLY A 51 3.03 2.87 -6.85
C GLY A 51 2.26 4.17 -6.62
N THR A 52 1.21 4.17 -5.80
CA THR A 52 0.39 5.35 -5.46
C THR A 52 0.57 5.77 -4.01
N LEU A 53 0.35 4.87 -3.07
CA LEU A 53 0.53 5.13 -1.64
C LEU A 53 1.86 4.58 -1.13
N CYS A 54 2.35 3.47 -1.67
CA CYS A 54 3.61 2.87 -1.28
C CYS A 54 4.51 2.55 -2.50
N CYS A 55 5.79 2.43 -2.24
CA CYS A 55 6.80 2.13 -3.24
C CYS A 55 6.66 0.68 -3.72
N GLU A 56 6.45 0.49 -5.02
CA GLU A 56 6.34 -0.81 -5.69
C GLU A 56 7.66 -1.32 -6.27
N THR A 57 8.71 -0.49 -6.24
CA THR A 57 10.02 -0.77 -6.85
C THR A 57 11.13 -0.95 -5.83
N ASP A 58 10.84 -1.62 -4.71
CA ASP A 58 11.79 -1.91 -3.63
C ASP A 58 12.05 -3.42 -3.39
N PRO A 59 12.76 -4.13 -4.19
CA PRO A 59 12.92 -3.95 -5.64
C PRO A 59 11.64 -4.28 -6.42
N GLY A 60 10.56 -4.73 -5.79
CA GLY A 60 9.29 -5.09 -6.40
C GLY A 60 8.12 -4.99 -5.43
N TYR A 61 6.97 -5.49 -5.85
CA TYR A 61 5.75 -5.52 -5.03
C TYR A 61 5.97 -6.23 -3.69
N PHE A 62 5.39 -5.67 -2.64
CA PHE A 62 5.53 -6.22 -1.29
C PHE A 62 5.05 -7.68 -1.19
N ASP A 63 3.92 -8.02 -1.80
CA ASP A 63 3.37 -9.37 -1.77
C ASP A 63 4.23 -10.40 -2.52
N HIS A 64 4.90 -10.00 -3.60
CA HIS A 64 5.88 -10.83 -4.29
C HIS A 64 7.10 -11.10 -3.41
N LYS A 65 7.63 -10.07 -2.75
CA LYS A 65 8.74 -10.22 -1.81
C LYS A 65 8.37 -11.07 -0.60
N LEU A 66 7.14 -10.91 -0.10
CA LEU A 66 6.60 -11.72 1.01
C LEU A 66 6.56 -13.21 0.63
N LEU A 67 6.09 -13.53 -0.59
CA LEU A 67 6.10 -14.90 -1.10
C LEU A 67 7.52 -15.45 -1.20
N TYR A 68 8.44 -14.67 -1.81
CA TYR A 68 9.84 -15.08 -1.94
C TYR A 68 10.45 -15.38 -0.57
N HIS A 69 10.29 -14.47 0.38
CA HIS A 69 10.76 -14.67 1.74
C HIS A 69 10.18 -15.96 2.36
N ARG A 70 8.87 -16.17 2.26
CA ARG A 70 8.22 -17.36 2.81
C ARG A 70 8.77 -18.66 2.25
N VAL A 71 8.95 -18.71 0.94
CA VAL A 71 9.27 -19.94 0.20
C VAL A 71 10.77 -20.23 0.18
N MET A 72 11.61 -19.19 0.10
CA MET A 72 13.05 -19.34 -0.11
C MET A 72 13.91 -19.08 1.12
N GLU A 73 13.42 -18.27 2.06
CA GLU A 73 14.24 -17.78 3.18
C GLU A 73 13.74 -18.22 4.54
N ASP A 74 12.40 -18.29 4.74
CA ASP A 74 11.78 -18.63 6.03
C ASP A 74 12.21 -20.02 6.52
N PRO A 75 12.96 -20.12 7.63
CA PRO A 75 13.47 -21.39 8.13
C PRO A 75 12.35 -22.37 8.52
N ASP A 76 11.16 -21.87 8.83
CA ASP A 76 10.03 -22.71 9.25
C ASP A 76 9.25 -23.29 8.06
N TYR A 77 9.48 -22.79 6.83
CA TYR A 77 8.73 -23.21 5.67
C TYR A 77 9.55 -23.63 4.45
N LYS A 78 10.69 -23.03 4.16
CA LYS A 78 11.48 -23.25 2.92
C LYS A 78 11.77 -24.71 2.57
N ASP A 79 11.97 -25.54 3.58
CA ASP A 79 12.22 -26.98 3.40
C ASP A 79 10.94 -27.79 3.12
N LYS A 80 9.77 -27.18 3.30
CA LYS A 80 8.43 -27.74 3.02
C LYS A 80 7.83 -27.22 1.74
N ALA A 81 8.40 -26.14 1.19
CA ALA A 81 7.89 -25.50 -0.01
C ALA A 81 7.95 -26.45 -1.21
N SER A 82 6.88 -26.47 -2.00
CA SER A 82 6.80 -27.26 -3.22
C SER A 82 7.69 -26.67 -4.31
N GLU A 83 8.02 -27.47 -5.30
CA GLU A 83 8.78 -27.02 -6.48
C GLU A 83 8.02 -25.96 -7.29
N GLU A 84 6.68 -26.01 -7.31
CA GLU A 84 5.84 -25.01 -7.98
C GLU A 84 5.89 -23.67 -7.24
N GLU A 85 5.85 -23.66 -5.88
CA GLU A 85 6.01 -22.45 -5.08
C GLU A 85 7.39 -21.83 -5.28
N LYS A 86 8.44 -22.65 -5.25
CA LYS A 86 9.82 -22.19 -5.47
C LYS A 86 10.01 -21.60 -6.87
N ALA A 87 9.50 -22.28 -7.91
CA ALA A 87 9.56 -21.76 -9.28
C ALA A 87 8.84 -20.41 -9.41
N THR A 88 7.68 -20.26 -8.77
CA THR A 88 6.94 -18.97 -8.78
C THR A 88 7.70 -17.89 -8.01
N ALA A 89 8.30 -18.21 -6.87
CA ALA A 89 9.10 -17.26 -6.11
C ALA A 89 10.33 -16.77 -6.90
N GLU A 90 10.98 -17.67 -7.64
CA GLU A 90 12.09 -17.32 -8.55
C GLU A 90 11.61 -16.45 -9.72
N GLU A 91 10.44 -16.71 -10.31
CA GLU A 91 9.85 -15.83 -11.33
C GLU A 91 9.56 -14.43 -10.79
N CYS A 92 9.08 -14.32 -9.54
CA CYS A 92 8.93 -13.02 -8.87
C CYS A 92 10.27 -12.30 -8.75
N LYS A 93 11.32 -13.01 -8.33
CA LYS A 93 12.66 -12.44 -8.22
C LYS A 93 13.22 -12.02 -9.57
N GLU A 94 13.07 -12.84 -10.61
CA GLU A 94 13.50 -12.50 -11.98
C GLU A 94 12.80 -11.22 -12.48
N TYR A 95 11.52 -11.04 -12.14
CA TYR A 95 10.82 -9.79 -12.42
C TYR A 95 11.46 -8.58 -11.69
N PHE A 96 11.86 -8.72 -10.43
CA PHE A 96 12.56 -7.65 -9.72
C PHE A 96 13.88 -7.27 -10.39
N ASP A 97 14.62 -8.29 -10.83
CA ASP A 97 15.96 -8.10 -11.39
C ASP A 97 15.93 -7.58 -12.84
N SER A 98 14.92 -7.99 -13.64
CA SER A 98 14.85 -7.70 -15.08
C SER A 98 13.82 -6.62 -15.45
N GLY A 99 12.82 -6.38 -14.58
CA GLY A 99 11.66 -5.54 -14.89
C GLY A 99 10.68 -6.16 -15.90
N SER A 100 10.90 -7.42 -16.30
CA SER A 100 10.04 -8.14 -17.26
C SER A 100 8.99 -8.95 -16.52
N TYR A 101 7.73 -8.54 -16.60
CA TYR A 101 6.60 -9.21 -15.95
C TYR A 101 6.04 -10.35 -16.82
N PRO A 102 6.13 -11.63 -16.39
CA PRO A 102 5.53 -12.74 -17.13
C PRO A 102 4.01 -12.66 -17.18
N GLU A 103 3.40 -12.96 -18.33
CA GLU A 103 1.95 -12.80 -18.56
C GLU A 103 1.07 -13.57 -17.55
N ASP A 104 1.53 -14.74 -17.10
CA ASP A 104 0.79 -15.62 -16.18
C ASP A 104 1.22 -15.49 -14.71
N LEU A 105 2.17 -14.60 -14.38
CA LEU A 105 2.73 -14.47 -13.03
C LEU A 105 1.66 -14.11 -11.98
N THR A 106 0.71 -13.25 -12.31
CA THR A 106 -0.39 -12.90 -11.39
C THR A 106 -1.15 -14.13 -10.90
N ILE A 107 -1.46 -15.07 -11.81
CA ILE A 107 -2.22 -16.29 -11.48
C ILE A 107 -1.34 -17.25 -10.69
N LYS A 108 -0.09 -17.45 -11.11
CA LYS A 108 0.87 -18.30 -10.39
C LYS A 108 1.11 -17.79 -8.99
N HIS A 109 1.38 -16.49 -8.86
CA HIS A 109 1.60 -15.83 -7.57
C HIS A 109 0.42 -16.03 -6.62
N GLY A 110 -0.82 -15.74 -7.06
CA GLY A 110 -2.01 -15.94 -6.23
C GLY A 110 -2.17 -17.39 -5.74
N LYS A 111 -1.89 -18.38 -6.60
CA LYS A 111 -1.90 -19.80 -6.21
C LYS A 111 -0.78 -20.14 -5.22
N ALA A 112 0.41 -19.64 -5.45
CA ALA A 112 1.57 -19.89 -4.59
C ALA A 112 1.37 -19.27 -3.19
N VAL A 113 0.85 -18.05 -3.10
CA VAL A 113 0.48 -17.39 -1.82
C VAL A 113 -0.56 -18.24 -1.09
N ALA A 114 -1.65 -18.62 -1.77
CA ALA A 114 -2.70 -19.45 -1.16
C ALA A 114 -2.16 -20.81 -0.64
N SER A 115 -1.19 -21.38 -1.33
CA SER A 115 -0.53 -22.64 -0.95
C SER A 115 0.46 -22.46 0.21
N ALA A 116 1.38 -21.50 0.09
CA ALA A 116 2.46 -21.26 1.05
C ALA A 116 1.98 -20.83 2.44
N PHE A 117 0.81 -20.20 2.51
CA PHE A 117 0.18 -19.78 3.77
C PHE A 117 -1.01 -20.65 4.17
N LYS A 118 -1.23 -21.77 3.47
CA LYS A 118 -2.32 -22.70 3.76
C LYS A 118 -2.25 -23.24 5.20
N GLY A 119 -3.37 -23.16 5.89
CA GLY A 119 -3.52 -23.65 7.27
C GLY A 119 -3.30 -22.58 8.33
N MET A 120 -2.79 -21.42 7.98
CA MET A 120 -2.78 -20.26 8.88
C MET A 120 -4.20 -19.72 9.07
N THR A 121 -4.51 -19.33 10.27
CA THR A 121 -5.66 -18.44 10.54
C THR A 121 -5.36 -17.04 10.03
N ILE A 122 -6.39 -16.21 9.84
CA ILE A 122 -6.22 -14.81 9.47
C ILE A 122 -5.28 -14.09 10.46
N SER A 123 -5.42 -14.35 11.75
CA SER A 123 -4.58 -13.74 12.79
C SER A 123 -3.11 -14.15 12.68
N GLU A 124 -2.84 -15.42 12.38
CA GLU A 124 -1.47 -15.91 12.17
C GLU A 124 -0.86 -15.32 10.90
N PHE A 125 -1.63 -15.19 9.82
CA PHE A 125 -1.17 -14.57 8.60
C PHE A 125 -0.88 -13.08 8.80
N TYR A 126 -1.76 -12.35 9.50
CA TYR A 126 -1.51 -10.97 9.90
C TYR A 126 -0.21 -10.81 10.70
N ALA A 127 -0.01 -11.66 11.71
CA ALA A 127 1.21 -11.64 12.52
C ALA A 127 2.46 -11.95 11.69
N TYR A 128 2.37 -12.83 10.70
CA TYR A 128 3.46 -13.13 9.78
C TYR A 128 3.82 -11.92 8.92
N ILE A 129 2.81 -11.25 8.34
CA ILE A 129 3.02 -10.03 7.54
C ILE A 129 3.62 -8.92 8.41
N ASP A 130 3.13 -8.74 9.63
CA ASP A 130 3.62 -7.71 10.55
C ASP A 130 5.10 -7.95 10.92
N ASN A 131 5.50 -9.19 11.14
CA ASN A 131 6.91 -9.54 11.34
C ASN A 131 7.75 -9.20 10.11
N TYR A 132 7.26 -9.49 8.89
CA TYR A 132 7.97 -9.18 7.66
C TYR A 132 8.04 -7.66 7.40
N LYS A 133 6.99 -6.90 7.72
CA LYS A 133 7.01 -5.42 7.68
C LYS A 133 8.18 -4.82 8.45
N ASN A 134 8.52 -5.42 9.58
CA ASN A 134 9.58 -4.94 10.46
C ASN A 134 10.99 -5.41 10.04
N SER A 135 11.10 -6.24 9.00
CA SER A 135 12.40 -6.63 8.45
C SER A 135 13.02 -5.50 7.62
N PRO A 136 14.36 -5.45 7.51
CA PRO A 136 15.04 -4.41 6.74
C PRO A 136 14.59 -4.40 5.28
N MET A 137 14.40 -3.21 4.75
CA MET A 137 14.11 -2.96 3.36
C MET A 137 15.36 -3.19 2.50
N GLU A 138 15.24 -3.85 1.35
CA GLU A 138 16.39 -4.23 0.53
C GLU A 138 17.05 -3.03 -0.14
N SER A 139 16.24 -2.15 -0.73
CA SER A 139 16.73 -1.04 -1.56
C SER A 139 17.07 0.23 -0.77
N TYR A 140 16.65 0.35 0.50
CA TYR A 140 16.81 1.58 1.27
C TYR A 140 17.40 1.31 2.66
N THR A 141 18.60 1.84 2.88
CA THR A 141 19.33 1.68 4.16
C THR A 141 18.58 2.37 5.31
N GLY A 142 18.36 1.64 6.40
CA GLY A 142 17.77 2.19 7.62
C GLY A 142 16.24 2.28 7.59
N MET A 143 15.60 1.68 6.59
CA MET A 143 14.15 1.54 6.51
C MET A 143 13.74 0.08 6.64
N THR A 144 12.51 -0.15 7.06
CA THR A 144 11.84 -1.45 7.06
C THR A 144 10.86 -1.57 5.89
N ASN A 145 10.47 -2.79 5.54
CA ASN A 145 9.52 -3.03 4.44
C ASN A 145 8.16 -2.32 4.65
N GLY A 146 7.74 -2.11 5.90
CA GLY A 146 6.51 -1.41 6.24
C GLY A 146 6.60 0.12 6.12
N GLU A 147 7.79 0.69 5.94
CA GLU A 147 8.01 2.15 5.83
C GLU A 147 8.01 2.67 4.39
N ALA A 148 7.64 1.81 3.43
CA ALA A 148 7.67 2.14 2.01
C ALA A 148 6.61 3.16 1.56
N PHE A 149 5.79 3.69 2.46
CA PHE A 149 4.73 4.64 2.12
C PHE A 149 5.26 6.03 1.76
N TYR A 150 4.68 6.63 0.72
CA TYR A 150 4.98 8.00 0.30
C TYR A 150 4.38 9.01 1.29
N LYS A 151 5.20 9.57 2.16
CA LYS A 151 4.76 10.53 3.19
C LYS A 151 3.91 11.70 2.66
N PRO A 152 4.21 12.30 1.48
CA PRO A 152 3.35 13.34 0.92
C PRO A 152 1.94 12.83 0.56
N MET A 153 1.80 11.54 0.18
CA MET A 153 0.49 10.95 -0.11
C MET A 153 -0.31 10.64 1.16
N LEU A 154 0.36 10.24 2.24
CA LEU A 154 -0.29 10.11 3.55
C LEU A 154 -0.88 11.45 4.01
N GLN A 155 -0.18 12.57 3.80
CA GLN A 155 -0.74 13.90 4.08
C GLN A 155 -1.98 14.24 3.24
N VAL A 156 -2.04 13.74 1.99
CA VAL A 156 -3.26 13.91 1.16
C VAL A 156 -4.44 13.17 1.77
N ILE A 157 -4.20 11.95 2.28
CA ILE A 157 -5.24 11.16 2.95
C ILE A 157 -5.73 11.90 4.21
N ASP A 158 -4.82 12.33 5.07
CA ASP A 158 -5.14 13.08 6.28
C ASP A 158 -5.94 14.36 5.93
N TYR A 159 -5.49 15.11 4.92
CA TYR A 159 -6.16 16.32 4.45
C TYR A 159 -7.58 16.07 3.94
N LEU A 160 -7.79 14.96 3.22
CA LEU A 160 -9.11 14.55 2.76
C LEU A 160 -10.02 14.16 3.94
N GLN A 161 -9.51 13.37 4.89
CA GLN A 161 -10.24 12.97 6.09
C GLN A 161 -10.61 14.17 6.97
N ASP A 162 -9.71 15.14 7.12
CA ASP A 162 -9.96 16.41 7.82
C ASP A 162 -11.05 17.27 7.16
N ASN A 163 -11.37 16.98 5.90
CA ASN A 163 -12.45 17.59 5.13
C ASN A 163 -13.64 16.65 4.92
N ASP A 164 -13.82 15.69 5.84
CA ASP A 164 -14.95 14.76 5.89
C ASP A 164 -15.07 13.80 4.68
N PHE A 165 -13.96 13.48 4.02
CA PHE A 165 -13.96 12.46 2.99
C PHE A 165 -13.93 11.05 3.58
N THR A 166 -14.74 10.16 3.01
CA THR A 166 -14.59 8.72 3.20
C THR A 166 -13.52 8.22 2.24
N VAL A 167 -12.42 7.70 2.78
CA VAL A 167 -11.29 7.20 1.98
C VAL A 167 -11.35 5.70 1.83
N TYR A 168 -11.14 5.21 0.60
CA TYR A 168 -11.03 3.80 0.25
C TYR A 168 -9.66 3.52 -0.38
N VAL A 169 -9.09 2.35 -0.07
CA VAL A 169 -7.95 1.78 -0.78
C VAL A 169 -8.42 0.59 -1.62
N ILE A 170 -8.14 0.65 -2.93
CA ILE A 170 -8.44 -0.43 -3.88
C ILE A 170 -7.12 -0.92 -4.46
N SER A 171 -6.79 -2.19 -4.25
CA SER A 171 -5.55 -2.79 -4.70
C SER A 171 -5.78 -4.13 -5.36
N GLY A 172 -4.89 -4.49 -6.30
CA GLY A 172 -4.78 -5.85 -6.85
C GLY A 172 -4.10 -6.84 -5.91
N THR A 173 -3.39 -6.35 -4.90
CA THR A 173 -2.75 -7.15 -3.84
C THR A 173 -3.81 -7.83 -2.96
N ASP A 174 -3.48 -9.00 -2.40
CA ASP A 174 -4.37 -9.72 -1.47
C ASP A 174 -4.89 -8.81 -0.36
N ARG A 175 -6.19 -8.91 -0.08
CA ARG A 175 -6.89 -8.03 0.88
C ARG A 175 -6.29 -8.07 2.28
N ILE A 176 -5.81 -9.23 2.74
CA ILE A 176 -5.22 -9.36 4.07
C ILE A 176 -3.85 -8.69 4.11
N ILE A 177 -3.06 -8.84 3.04
CA ILE A 177 -1.76 -8.18 2.90
C ILE A 177 -1.95 -6.67 2.85
N THR A 178 -2.87 -6.16 2.01
CA THR A 178 -3.18 -4.73 1.92
C THR A 178 -3.57 -4.15 3.28
N ARG A 179 -4.48 -4.82 4.00
CA ARG A 179 -4.91 -4.37 5.33
C ARG A 179 -3.78 -4.37 6.35
N ALA A 180 -2.97 -5.42 6.36
CA ALA A 180 -1.83 -5.51 7.25
C ALA A 180 -0.75 -4.46 6.95
N LEU A 181 -0.56 -4.09 5.68
CA LEU A 181 0.33 -3.00 5.29
C LEU A 181 -0.19 -1.64 5.75
N CYS A 182 -1.47 -1.37 5.57
CA CYS A 182 -2.08 -0.11 5.96
C CYS A 182 -2.22 0.06 7.48
N ASP A 183 -2.27 -1.04 8.22
CA ASP A 183 -2.45 -1.03 9.67
C ASP A 183 -1.33 -0.27 10.39
N GLY A 184 -1.71 0.73 11.19
CA GLY A 184 -0.80 1.65 11.87
C GLY A 184 -0.17 2.72 10.99
N VAL A 185 -0.49 2.78 9.67
CA VAL A 185 0.01 3.77 8.71
C VAL A 185 -1.09 4.70 8.23
N ILE A 186 -2.24 4.14 7.88
CA ILE A 186 -3.42 4.89 7.40
C ILE A 186 -4.58 4.57 8.31
N ASP A 187 -5.21 5.60 8.88
CA ASP A 187 -6.39 5.45 9.74
C ASP A 187 -7.67 5.34 8.89
N ILE A 188 -7.93 4.13 8.39
CA ILE A 188 -9.16 3.78 7.67
C ILE A 188 -9.80 2.51 8.26
N PRO A 189 -11.14 2.44 8.36
CA PRO A 189 -11.83 1.23 8.79
C PRO A 189 -11.53 0.03 7.87
N LEU A 190 -11.49 -1.19 8.44
CA LEU A 190 -11.26 -2.42 7.67
C LEU A 190 -12.29 -2.69 6.56
N ALA A 191 -13.42 -1.97 6.56
CA ALA A 191 -14.43 -2.07 5.51
C ALA A 191 -14.12 -1.18 4.28
N GLN A 192 -13.12 -0.33 4.39
CA GLN A 192 -12.64 0.61 3.39
C GLN A 192 -11.24 0.21 2.91
#